data_b6dc1f40c703da641e965998560118a6
#
_entry.id   b6dc1f40c703da641e965998560118a6
#
_cell.length_a   1.000
_cell.length_b   1.000
_cell.length_c   1.000
_cell.angle_alpha   90.00
_cell.angle_beta   90.00
_cell.angle_gamma   90.00
#
_symmetry.space_group_name_H-M   'P 1'
#
loop_
_entity.id
_entity.type
_entity.pdbx_description
1 polymer ?
#
loop_
_entity_poly.entity_id
_entity_poly.type
_entity_poly.pdbx_seq_one_letter_code
_entity_poly.pdbx_strand_id
1 'polypeptide(L)'
;MMNISRNISIAVALLCAIACVPTPEVEFAVDTKQIEVGPAGGVRKVNVSSSDDWFASTSASWISVSPANGRGTVECSINIDSTLVNESRTATVRIQNLATDEKMEFNVNQGGFEYQIVPEKLQVDVDDFAAYESRYFEV
;
A
#
# COMPACT_ATOMS: atom_id res chain seq x y z
N MET A 1 -90.16 3.23 -6.16
CA MET A 1 -88.97 2.50 -5.69
C MET A 1 -87.75 3.09 -6.41
N MET A 2 -86.95 3.87 -5.72
CA MET A 2 -85.71 4.46 -6.27
C MET A 2 -84.53 3.63 -5.93
N ASN A 3 -83.92 3.03 -6.94
CA ASN A 3 -82.61 2.38 -6.78
C ASN A 3 -81.49 3.42 -6.89
N ILE A 4 -80.90 3.76 -5.82
CA ILE A 4 -79.70 4.61 -5.79
C ILE A 4 -78.48 3.70 -5.94
N SER A 5 -77.99 3.65 -7.19
CA SER A 5 -76.71 3.03 -7.48
C SER A 5 -75.58 3.96 -6.93
N ARG A 6 -74.96 3.59 -5.85
CA ARG A 6 -73.81 4.29 -5.31
C ARG A 6 -72.55 3.72 -6.03
N ASN A 7 -72.11 4.41 -7.04
CA ASN A 7 -70.80 4.19 -7.63
C ASN A 7 -69.75 4.61 -6.62
N ILE A 8 -69.13 3.66 -5.96
CA ILE A 8 -67.96 3.89 -5.14
C ILE A 8 -66.75 3.82 -6.08
N SER A 9 -66.29 5.00 -6.50
CA SER A 9 -64.98 5.11 -7.14
C SER A 9 -63.89 4.88 -6.12
N ILE A 10 -63.32 3.68 -6.16
CA ILE A 10 -62.12 3.39 -5.39
C ILE A 10 -60.94 4.01 -6.16
N ALA A 11 -60.52 5.20 -5.75
CA ALA A 11 -59.26 5.76 -6.18
C ALA A 11 -58.12 4.98 -5.50
N VAL A 12 -57.53 4.08 -6.26
CA VAL A 12 -56.31 3.42 -5.85
C VAL A 12 -55.16 4.44 -5.99
N ALA A 13 -54.86 5.10 -4.90
CA ALA A 13 -53.63 5.90 -4.78
C ALA A 13 -52.46 4.93 -4.74
N LEU A 14 -51.80 4.76 -5.88
CA LEU A 14 -50.54 4.04 -6.00
C LEU A 14 -49.45 4.90 -5.33
N LEU A 15 -49.23 4.70 -4.04
CA LEU A 15 -48.11 5.29 -3.30
C LEU A 15 -46.83 4.61 -3.80
N CYS A 16 -46.16 5.22 -4.77
CA CYS A 16 -44.76 4.92 -5.07
C CYS A 16 -43.93 5.33 -3.86
N ALA A 17 -43.78 4.41 -2.91
CA ALA A 17 -42.72 4.48 -1.92
C ALA A 17 -41.42 4.30 -2.68
N ILE A 18 -40.79 5.41 -3.07
CA ILE A 18 -39.40 5.40 -3.46
C ILE A 18 -38.64 5.07 -2.17
N ALA A 19 -38.40 3.77 -1.94
CA ALA A 19 -37.50 3.35 -0.93
C ALA A 19 -36.10 3.90 -1.33
N CYS A 20 -35.70 5.01 -0.74
CA CYS A 20 -34.31 5.40 -0.66
C CYS A 20 -33.60 4.26 0.06
N VAL A 21 -33.04 3.32 -0.69
CA VAL A 21 -32.10 2.36 -0.14
C VAL A 21 -30.88 3.19 0.25
N PRO A 22 -30.56 3.31 1.57
CA PRO A 22 -29.36 4.03 1.95
C PRO A 22 -28.18 3.31 1.28
N THR A 23 -27.45 4.06 0.48
CA THR A 23 -26.16 3.55 -0.05
C THR A 23 -25.32 3.21 1.16
N PRO A 24 -24.80 1.99 1.29
CA PRO A 24 -23.96 1.64 2.44
C PRO A 24 -22.80 2.63 2.49
N GLU A 25 -22.71 3.36 3.58
CA GLU A 25 -21.59 4.26 3.85
C GLU A 25 -20.35 3.42 4.00
N VAL A 26 -19.36 3.66 3.15
CA VAL A 26 -18.08 2.96 3.22
C VAL A 26 -17.25 3.64 4.29
N GLU A 27 -16.95 2.90 5.36
CA GLU A 27 -16.11 3.39 6.46
C GLU A 27 -14.72 3.79 5.93
N PHE A 28 -14.19 4.91 6.44
CA PHE A 28 -12.83 5.31 6.14
C PHE A 28 -11.86 4.35 6.84
N ALA A 29 -11.18 3.54 6.06
CA ALA A 29 -10.31 2.47 6.55
C ALA A 29 -9.12 2.21 5.63
N VAL A 30 -8.04 1.72 6.24
CA VAL A 30 -6.87 1.17 5.55
C VAL A 30 -6.65 -0.25 6.09
N ASP A 31 -6.49 -1.21 5.21
CA ASP A 31 -6.41 -2.64 5.56
C ASP A 31 -5.08 -3.06 6.19
N THR A 32 -4.15 -2.14 6.32
CA THR A 32 -2.81 -2.39 6.85
C THR A 32 -2.42 -1.38 7.93
N LYS A 33 -1.63 -1.82 8.91
CA LYS A 33 -1.05 -0.96 9.96
C LYS A 33 0.47 -0.85 9.84
N GLN A 34 1.09 -1.80 9.16
CA GLN A 34 2.53 -1.88 9.04
C GLN A 34 2.92 -2.73 7.83
N ILE A 35 3.99 -2.31 7.16
CA ILE A 35 4.60 -3.04 6.06
C ILE A 35 6.07 -3.31 6.43
N GLU A 36 6.48 -4.57 6.31
CA GLU A 36 7.86 -5.00 6.50
C GLU A 36 8.43 -5.40 5.14
N VAL A 37 9.62 -4.88 4.81
CA VAL A 37 10.34 -5.24 3.59
C VAL A 37 11.84 -5.37 3.87
N GLY A 38 12.50 -6.21 3.07
CA GLY A 38 13.96 -6.30 3.07
C GLY A 38 14.62 -5.14 2.31
N PRO A 39 15.96 -5.12 2.25
CA PRO A 39 16.73 -4.05 1.60
C PRO A 39 16.44 -3.90 0.10
N ALA A 40 15.99 -4.94 -0.57
CA ALA A 40 15.62 -4.89 -1.98
C ALA A 40 14.38 -4.03 -2.26
N GLY A 41 13.60 -3.67 -1.22
CA GLY A 41 12.36 -2.93 -1.38
C GLY A 41 11.26 -3.73 -2.07
N GLY A 42 10.59 -3.12 -3.04
CA GLY A 42 9.55 -3.75 -3.85
C GLY A 42 8.20 -3.07 -3.74
N VAL A 43 7.16 -3.76 -4.20
CA VAL A 43 5.80 -3.25 -4.23
C VAL A 43 4.93 -4.01 -3.23
N ARG A 44 4.12 -3.29 -2.48
CA ARG A 44 3.08 -3.84 -1.60
C ARG A 44 1.73 -3.25 -1.98
N LYS A 45 0.67 -4.07 -1.84
CA LYS A 45 -0.70 -3.66 -2.12
C LYS A 45 -1.40 -3.33 -0.81
N VAL A 46 -2.14 -2.24 -0.80
CA VAL A 46 -2.92 -1.76 0.36
C VAL A 46 -4.25 -1.26 -0.14
N ASN A 47 -5.35 -1.66 0.50
CA ASN A 47 -6.67 -1.16 0.17
C ASN A 47 -7.03 0.02 1.08
N VAL A 48 -7.45 1.09 0.44
CA VAL A 48 -8.02 2.27 1.09
C VAL A 48 -9.50 2.31 0.79
N SER A 49 -10.33 2.40 1.80
CA SER A 49 -11.79 2.52 1.68
C SER A 49 -12.25 3.87 2.22
N SER A 50 -13.13 4.57 1.50
CA SER A 50 -13.70 5.85 1.93
C SER A 50 -14.93 6.18 1.11
N SER A 51 -15.97 6.71 1.75
CA SER A 51 -17.14 7.29 1.04
C SER A 51 -16.79 8.60 0.34
N ASP A 52 -15.75 9.28 0.82
CA ASP A 52 -15.31 10.60 0.35
C ASP A 52 -13.98 10.52 -0.39
N ASP A 53 -13.61 11.64 -1.00
CA ASP A 53 -12.31 11.78 -1.61
C ASP A 53 -11.21 11.79 -0.56
N TRP A 54 -10.12 11.11 -0.86
CA TRP A 54 -8.95 11.02 0.00
C TRP A 54 -7.67 11.22 -0.80
N PHE A 55 -6.58 11.56 -0.12
CA PHE A 55 -5.25 11.55 -0.70
C PHE A 55 -4.22 10.89 0.22
N ALA A 56 -3.17 10.33 -0.39
CA ALA A 56 -2.05 9.72 0.29
C ALA A 56 -0.82 10.62 0.24
N SER A 57 -0.08 10.64 1.33
CA SER A 57 1.22 11.30 1.43
C SER A 57 2.21 10.40 2.17
N THR A 58 3.50 10.63 1.95
CA THR A 58 4.56 9.88 2.62
C THR A 58 5.59 10.81 3.23
N SER A 59 6.18 10.40 4.35
CA SER A 59 7.22 11.15 5.05
C SER A 59 8.61 10.99 4.44
N ALA A 60 8.77 10.12 3.43
CA ALA A 60 10.06 9.77 2.87
C ALA A 60 10.04 9.67 1.34
N SER A 61 11.11 10.12 0.70
CA SER A 61 11.26 10.12 -0.75
C SER A 61 11.46 8.73 -1.37
N TRP A 62 11.85 7.74 -0.56
CA TRP A 62 12.05 6.36 -1.00
C TRP A 62 10.77 5.52 -1.01
N ILE A 63 9.62 6.13 -0.71
CA ILE A 63 8.29 5.52 -0.82
C ILE A 63 7.45 6.36 -1.76
N SER A 64 6.71 5.71 -2.65
CA SER A 64 5.64 6.33 -3.42
C SER A 64 4.36 5.50 -3.38
N VAL A 65 3.23 6.19 -3.45
CA VAL A 65 1.88 5.59 -3.43
C VAL A 65 1.22 5.84 -4.77
N SER A 66 0.66 4.80 -5.38
CA SER A 66 -0.04 4.91 -6.66
C SER A 66 -1.28 4.00 -6.71
N PRO A 67 -2.47 4.54 -6.96
CA PRO A 67 -2.80 5.97 -7.03
C PRO A 67 -2.63 6.67 -5.68
N ALA A 68 -2.29 7.97 -5.71
CA ALA A 68 -2.10 8.78 -4.50
C ALA A 68 -3.39 9.49 -4.04
N ASN A 69 -4.52 9.23 -4.67
CA ASN A 69 -5.83 9.74 -4.31
C ASN A 69 -6.92 8.84 -4.88
N GLY A 70 -8.13 8.96 -4.36
CA GLY A 70 -9.26 8.18 -4.83
C GLY A 70 -10.54 8.43 -4.04
N ARG A 71 -11.55 7.65 -4.36
CA ARG A 71 -12.85 7.55 -3.68
C ARG A 71 -13.33 6.10 -3.76
N GLY A 72 -14.11 5.66 -2.80
CA GLY A 72 -14.52 4.26 -2.69
C GLY A 72 -13.40 3.37 -2.20
N THR A 73 -13.48 2.09 -2.51
CA THR A 73 -12.42 1.13 -2.21
C THR A 73 -11.42 1.08 -3.36
N VAL A 74 -10.19 1.50 -3.10
CA VAL A 74 -9.11 1.59 -4.10
C VAL A 74 -7.90 0.80 -3.61
N GLU A 75 -7.38 -0.11 -4.45
CA GLU A 75 -6.11 -0.78 -4.22
C GLU A 75 -4.95 0.14 -4.63
N CYS A 76 -4.13 0.48 -3.67
CA CYS A 76 -2.92 1.29 -3.86
C CYS A 76 -1.68 0.41 -3.91
N SER A 77 -0.76 0.73 -4.81
CA SER A 77 0.58 0.18 -4.83
C SER A 77 1.51 1.08 -4.02
N ILE A 78 2.13 0.53 -2.99
CA ILE A 78 3.18 1.17 -2.21
C ILE A 78 4.50 0.71 -2.81
N ASN A 79 5.15 1.59 -3.54
CA ASN A 79 6.46 1.31 -4.15
C ASN A 79 7.55 1.76 -3.18
N ILE A 80 8.47 0.87 -2.87
CA ILE A 80 9.52 1.04 -1.87
C ILE A 80 10.86 0.81 -2.57
N ASP A 81 11.69 1.84 -2.61
CA ASP A 81 13.00 1.79 -3.24
C ASP A 81 13.95 0.86 -2.48
N SER A 82 14.87 0.24 -3.19
CA SER A 82 15.95 -0.54 -2.59
C SER A 82 16.92 0.34 -1.79
N THR A 83 17.64 -0.28 -0.87
CA THR A 83 18.71 0.37 -0.12
C THR A 83 19.98 -0.47 -0.12
N LEU A 84 21.13 0.19 -0.16
CA LEU A 84 22.45 -0.43 0.05
C LEU A 84 23.06 -0.03 1.40
N VAL A 85 22.30 0.70 2.21
CA VAL A 85 22.72 1.08 3.57
C VAL A 85 22.42 -0.08 4.51
N ASN A 86 23.33 -0.39 5.41
CA ASN A 86 23.16 -1.50 6.36
C ASN A 86 22.23 -1.18 7.53
N GLU A 87 21.84 0.09 7.68
CA GLU A 87 20.89 0.50 8.70
C GLU A 87 19.45 0.34 8.21
N SER A 88 18.58 -0.15 9.10
CA SER A 88 17.14 -0.17 8.84
C SER A 88 16.56 1.24 8.85
N ARG A 89 15.50 1.44 8.06
CA ARG A 89 14.80 2.73 7.99
C ARG A 89 13.29 2.55 8.07
N THR A 90 12.62 3.55 8.62
CA THR A 90 11.17 3.58 8.78
C THR A 90 10.62 4.87 8.22
N ALA A 91 9.46 4.80 7.59
CA ALA A 91 8.70 5.95 7.16
C ALA A 91 7.20 5.72 7.36
N THR A 92 6.45 6.80 7.42
CA THR A 92 4.99 6.77 7.60
C THR A 92 4.30 7.15 6.30
N VAL A 93 3.30 6.37 5.92
CA VAL A 93 2.32 6.72 4.89
C VAL A 93 1.07 7.17 5.58
N ARG A 94 0.55 8.33 5.17
CA ARG A 94 -0.66 8.95 5.71
C ARG A 94 -1.71 9.02 4.61
N ILE A 95 -2.91 8.54 4.94
CA ILE A 95 -4.11 8.70 4.12
C ILE A 95 -5.02 9.70 4.83
N GLN A 96 -5.46 10.73 4.13
CA GLN A 96 -6.32 11.77 4.67
C GLN A 96 -7.64 11.85 3.90
N ASN A 97 -8.75 11.75 4.62
CA ASN A 97 -10.09 12.01 4.10
C ASN A 97 -10.28 13.53 3.94
N LEU A 98 -10.66 13.97 2.73
CA LEU A 98 -10.77 15.39 2.41
C LEU A 98 -12.06 16.05 2.93
N ALA A 99 -13.09 15.27 3.24
CA ALA A 99 -14.35 15.78 3.74
C ALA A 99 -14.35 15.93 5.27
N THR A 100 -13.76 14.95 5.97
CA THR A 100 -13.77 14.88 7.45
C THR A 100 -12.46 15.34 8.09
N ASP A 101 -11.39 15.49 7.32
CA ASP A 101 -10.00 15.72 7.77
C ASP A 101 -9.44 14.57 8.63
N GLU A 102 -10.12 13.44 8.67
CA GLU A 102 -9.66 12.25 9.36
C GLU A 102 -8.41 11.69 8.69
N LYS A 103 -7.47 11.19 9.50
CA LYS A 103 -6.17 10.69 9.04
C LYS A 103 -5.95 9.27 9.54
N MET A 104 -5.53 8.41 8.62
CA MET A 104 -5.02 7.09 8.94
C MET A 104 -3.57 6.98 8.54
N GLU A 105 -2.79 6.28 9.34
CA GLU A 105 -1.35 6.14 9.13
C GLU A 105 -0.94 4.69 9.27
N PHE A 106 0.03 4.29 8.46
CA PHE A 106 0.74 3.05 8.63
C PHE A 106 2.24 3.23 8.41
N ASN A 107 3.03 2.38 9.04
CA ASN A 107 4.48 2.43 8.94
C ASN A 107 5.01 1.46 7.89
N VAL A 108 6.05 1.89 7.20
CA VAL A 108 6.85 1.05 6.31
C VAL A 108 8.24 0.93 6.92
N ASN A 109 8.60 -0.28 7.32
CA ASN A 109 9.90 -0.61 7.89
C ASN A 109 10.70 -1.36 6.83
N GLN A 110 11.87 -0.85 6.50
CA GLN A 110 12.78 -1.49 5.56
C GLN A 110 14.06 -1.92 6.29
N GLY A 111 14.38 -3.21 6.18
CA GLY A 111 15.63 -3.76 6.70
C GLY A 111 16.85 -3.20 5.97
N GLY A 112 17.96 -3.08 6.69
CA GLY A 112 19.24 -2.69 6.13
C GLY A 112 19.84 -3.77 5.23
N PHE A 113 20.74 -3.37 4.36
CA PHE A 113 21.48 -4.28 3.48
C PHE A 113 22.62 -4.94 4.25
N GLU A 114 22.60 -6.27 4.30
CA GLU A 114 23.72 -7.03 4.88
C GLU A 114 24.73 -7.39 3.79
N TYR A 115 25.96 -6.92 3.96
CA TYR A 115 27.07 -7.36 3.13
C TYR A 115 27.51 -8.74 3.58
N GLN A 116 27.12 -9.77 2.84
CA GLN A 116 27.68 -11.11 3.06
C GLN A 116 29.02 -11.19 2.29
N ILE A 117 30.10 -11.14 3.02
CA ILE A 117 31.39 -11.57 2.51
C ILE A 117 31.35 -13.09 2.52
N VAL A 118 31.06 -13.70 1.39
CA VAL A 118 31.14 -15.16 1.22
C VAL A 118 32.62 -15.50 1.08
N PRO A 119 33.24 -16.16 2.08
CA PRO A 119 34.69 -16.42 2.08
C PRO A 119 35.09 -17.55 1.12
N GLU A 120 34.25 -17.91 0.16
CA GLU A 120 34.47 -19.06 -0.73
C GLU A 120 35.72 -18.97 -1.63
N LYS A 121 36.43 -17.85 -1.66
CA LYS A 121 37.66 -17.67 -2.45
C LYS A 121 38.75 -16.85 -1.77
N LEU A 122 38.84 -16.85 -0.46
CA LEU A 122 39.97 -16.27 0.27
C LEU A 122 41.03 -17.32 0.68
N GLN A 123 40.97 -18.54 0.11
CA GLN A 123 42.13 -19.38 0.01
C GLN A 123 42.90 -18.96 -1.26
N VAL A 124 43.70 -17.91 -1.13
CA VAL A 124 44.85 -17.72 -2.00
C VAL A 124 45.78 -18.87 -1.63
N ASP A 125 45.87 -19.85 -2.53
CA ASP A 125 46.80 -20.97 -2.35
C ASP A 125 48.19 -20.37 -2.33
N VAL A 126 48.84 -20.40 -1.18
CA VAL A 126 50.19 -19.80 -0.98
C VAL A 126 51.21 -20.47 -1.86
N ASP A 127 50.88 -21.68 -2.34
CA ASP A 127 51.72 -22.43 -3.29
C ASP A 127 51.73 -21.80 -4.67
N ASP A 128 50.65 -21.15 -5.11
CA ASP A 128 50.63 -20.42 -6.36
C ASP A 128 51.43 -19.11 -6.33
N PHE A 129 51.61 -18.51 -5.15
CA PHE A 129 52.40 -17.31 -4.99
C PHE A 129 53.90 -17.63 -5.02
N ALA A 130 54.33 -18.76 -4.44
CA ALA A 130 55.70 -19.23 -4.49
C ALA A 130 56.15 -19.60 -5.91
N ALA A 131 55.23 -20.15 -6.71
CA ALA A 131 55.49 -20.46 -8.11
C ALA A 131 55.62 -19.22 -9.01
N TYR A 132 54.95 -18.12 -8.62
CA TYR A 132 55.01 -16.85 -9.33
C TYR A 132 56.30 -16.09 -9.05
N GLU A 133 56.82 -16.08 -7.83
CA GLU A 133 58.07 -15.43 -7.45
C GLU A 133 59.29 -16.12 -8.02
N SER A 134 59.30 -17.45 -8.15
CA SER A 134 60.43 -18.20 -8.72
C SER A 134 60.66 -17.94 -10.18
N ARG A 135 59.70 -17.43 -10.93
CA ARG A 135 59.81 -17.09 -12.36
C ARG A 135 60.47 -15.72 -12.63
N TYR A 136 60.53 -14.84 -11.65
CA TYR A 136 61.07 -13.50 -11.77
C TYR A 136 62.53 -13.34 -11.36
N PHE A 137 63.13 -14.36 -10.79
CA PHE A 137 64.52 -14.33 -10.29
C PHE A 137 65.49 -15.22 -11.05
N GLU A 138 65.13 -15.82 -12.15
CA GLU A 138 66.11 -16.41 -13.07
C GLU A 138 66.55 -15.38 -14.11
N VAL A 139 67.67 -14.69 -13.79
CA VAL A 139 68.45 -13.87 -14.71
C VAL A 139 69.74 -14.62 -14.97
#